data_82ab948a1af168b2211bb2bf1a5e99c0
#
_entry.id   82ab948a1af168b2211bb2bf1a5e99c0
#
_cell.length_a   1.000
_cell.length_b   1.000
_cell.length_c   1.000
_cell.angle_alpha   90.00
_cell.angle_beta   90.00
_cell.angle_gamma   90.00
#
_symmetry.space_group_name_H-M   'P 1'
#
loop_
_entity.id
_entity.type
_entity.pdbx_description
1 polymer ?
#
loop_
_entity_poly.entity_id
_entity_poly.type
_entity_poly.pdbx_seq_one_letter_code
_entity_poly.pdbx_strand_id
1 'polypeptide(L)'
;MCASKRQRKDPFCGRRPLLYYITDRKQLKGISLTGCIRRALERGVDFIQIREKDLEDRALYELTRAAVRMARGTHCRILVNGRADIALAAGAHGVHLPSTGLRFRDIRAWLPADFLVGVSVHTLREINRACREKADYILLGHVFPTESKRGYGPSLGLKFLRRACAAASTPVFALGGIRPELIDSVVECGAAGVAGISLFQDDFRFQISDSR
;
A
#
# COMPACT_ATOMS: atom_id res chain seq x y z
N MET A 1 24.42 -18.70 -22.48
CA MET A 1 24.67 -17.40 -21.87
C MET A 1 23.69 -17.21 -20.70
N CYS A 2 24.18 -17.36 -19.49
CA CYS A 2 23.37 -17.34 -18.26
C CYS A 2 23.17 -15.88 -17.82
N ALA A 3 21.96 -15.35 -17.99
CA ALA A 3 21.64 -14.00 -17.53
C ALA A 3 21.67 -13.99 -15.99
N SER A 4 22.60 -13.23 -15.44
CA SER A 4 22.77 -12.96 -14.01
C SER A 4 21.44 -12.58 -13.39
N LYS A 5 20.91 -13.42 -12.49
CA LYS A 5 19.80 -13.09 -11.60
C LYS A 5 20.29 -11.97 -10.67
N ARG A 6 19.97 -10.72 -10.98
CA ARG A 6 20.09 -9.63 -10.03
C ARG A 6 19.22 -10.01 -8.82
N GLN A 7 19.84 -10.27 -7.69
CA GLN A 7 19.15 -10.38 -6.38
C GLN A 7 18.36 -9.08 -6.19
N ARG A 8 17.04 -9.16 -6.36
CA ARG A 8 16.17 -8.01 -6.06
C ARG A 8 16.14 -7.88 -4.54
N LYS A 9 16.49 -6.69 -4.04
CA LYS A 9 16.29 -6.36 -2.63
C LYS A 9 14.81 -6.54 -2.31
N ASP A 10 14.52 -7.29 -1.26
CA ASP A 10 13.16 -7.43 -0.71
C ASP A 10 12.60 -6.03 -0.45
N PRO A 11 11.49 -5.62 -1.11
CA PRO A 11 10.94 -4.28 -0.95
C PRO A 11 10.37 -4.02 0.44
N PHE A 12 10.23 -5.07 1.26
CA PHE A 12 9.71 -4.99 2.64
C PHE A 12 10.82 -5.01 3.71
N CYS A 13 12.08 -5.17 3.31
CA CYS A 13 13.22 -5.14 4.23
C CYS A 13 13.76 -3.71 4.36
N GLY A 14 13.45 -3.04 5.44
CA GLY A 14 13.92 -1.68 5.75
C GLY A 14 14.25 -1.49 7.23
N ARG A 15 15.16 -0.53 7.53
CA ARG A 15 15.48 -0.13 8.92
C ARG A 15 14.49 0.89 9.49
N ARG A 16 13.61 1.45 8.67
CA ARG A 16 12.57 2.42 9.03
C ARG A 16 11.19 1.87 8.68
N PRO A 17 10.12 2.41 9.28
CA PRO A 17 8.76 2.10 8.86
C PRO A 17 8.54 2.39 7.38
N LEU A 18 7.94 1.45 6.66
CA LEU A 18 7.60 1.63 5.26
C LEU A 18 6.38 2.54 5.11
N LEU A 19 6.44 3.42 4.14
CA LEU A 19 5.39 4.40 3.83
C LEU A 19 4.59 4.00 2.61
N TYR A 20 3.28 3.90 2.77
CA TYR A 20 2.39 3.44 1.73
C TYR A 20 1.26 4.47 1.47
N TYR A 21 1.42 5.26 0.43
CA TYR A 21 0.42 6.26 0.02
C TYR A 21 -0.67 5.61 -0.83
N ILE A 22 -1.94 5.84 -0.47
CA ILE A 22 -3.12 5.46 -1.26
C ILE A 22 -3.73 6.73 -1.83
N THR A 23 -3.91 6.81 -3.15
CA THR A 23 -4.48 7.99 -3.77
C THR A 23 -6.01 8.05 -3.60
N ASP A 24 -6.53 9.27 -3.47
CA ASP A 24 -7.93 9.62 -3.56
C ASP A 24 -8.04 11.09 -3.97
N ARG A 25 -8.24 11.36 -5.27
CA ARG A 25 -8.27 12.74 -5.80
C ARG A 25 -9.44 13.56 -5.26
N LYS A 26 -10.50 12.91 -4.75
CA LYS A 26 -11.66 13.61 -4.19
C LYS A 26 -11.37 14.25 -2.83
N GLN A 27 -10.31 13.81 -2.14
CA GLN A 27 -9.87 14.38 -0.87
C GLN A 27 -8.82 15.48 -1.03
N LEU A 28 -8.38 15.77 -2.26
CA LEU A 28 -7.36 16.78 -2.53
C LEU A 28 -7.89 18.19 -2.35
N LYS A 29 -7.09 19.06 -1.73
CA LYS A 29 -7.37 20.49 -1.55
C LYS A 29 -6.27 21.32 -2.22
N GLY A 30 -6.60 21.95 -3.33
CA GLY A 30 -5.72 22.94 -3.97
C GLY A 30 -4.45 22.41 -4.68
N ILE A 31 -4.27 21.09 -4.77
CA ILE A 31 -3.15 20.45 -5.47
C ILE A 31 -3.65 19.35 -6.40
N SER A 32 -3.00 19.17 -7.54
CA SER A 32 -3.30 18.06 -8.45
C SER A 32 -2.83 16.72 -7.88
N LEU A 33 -3.46 15.61 -8.29
CA LEU A 33 -3.06 14.26 -7.89
C LEU A 33 -1.62 13.95 -8.31
N THR A 34 -1.22 14.36 -9.52
CA THR A 34 0.16 14.20 -9.99
C THR A 34 1.15 15.02 -9.16
N GLY A 35 0.75 16.18 -8.66
CA GLY A 35 1.52 16.97 -7.71
C GLY A 35 1.71 16.26 -6.38
N CYS A 36 0.65 15.63 -5.83
CA CYS A 36 0.76 14.83 -4.62
C CYS A 36 1.66 13.61 -4.81
N ILE A 37 1.54 12.89 -5.94
CA ILE A 37 2.41 11.76 -6.27
C ILE A 37 3.86 12.20 -6.31
N ARG A 38 4.18 13.33 -6.97
CA ARG A 38 5.53 13.87 -7.03
C ARG A 38 6.08 14.18 -5.63
N ARG A 39 5.33 14.90 -4.80
CA ARG A 39 5.72 15.18 -3.40
C ARG A 39 5.98 13.91 -2.60
N ALA A 40 5.14 12.87 -2.76
CA ALA A 40 5.32 11.61 -2.09
C ALA A 40 6.63 10.91 -2.51
N LEU A 41 6.96 10.93 -3.80
CA LEU A 41 8.21 10.40 -4.34
C LEU A 41 9.44 11.15 -3.81
N GLU A 42 9.41 12.49 -3.80
CA GLU A 42 10.47 13.35 -3.26
C GLU A 42 10.73 13.10 -1.77
N ARG A 43 9.70 12.69 -1.04
CA ARG A 43 9.77 12.34 0.40
C ARG A 43 10.09 10.88 0.68
N GLY A 44 10.42 10.11 -0.34
CA GLY A 44 10.88 8.74 -0.19
C GLY A 44 9.80 7.75 0.24
N VAL A 45 8.55 7.94 -0.21
CA VAL A 45 7.48 6.95 -0.01
C VAL A 45 7.84 5.65 -0.73
N ASP A 46 7.61 4.51 -0.06
CA ASP A 46 8.01 3.19 -0.56
C ASP A 46 6.98 2.62 -1.54
N PHE A 47 5.69 2.89 -1.30
CA PHE A 47 4.59 2.39 -2.13
C PHE A 47 3.57 3.49 -2.42
N ILE A 48 3.11 3.55 -3.67
CA ILE A 48 1.97 4.40 -4.07
C ILE A 48 0.94 3.51 -4.75
N GLN A 49 -0.25 3.43 -4.17
CA GLN A 49 -1.40 2.74 -4.75
C GLN A 49 -2.30 3.74 -5.47
N ILE A 50 -2.45 3.59 -6.76
CA ILE A 50 -3.42 4.33 -7.57
C ILE A 50 -4.80 3.75 -7.31
N ARG A 51 -5.66 4.52 -6.62
CA ARG A 51 -7.00 4.08 -6.19
C ARG A 51 -8.05 5.15 -6.51
N GLU A 52 -8.32 5.31 -7.79
CA GLU A 52 -9.32 6.24 -8.32
C GLU A 52 -10.50 5.43 -8.88
N LYS A 53 -11.46 5.09 -8.00
CA LYS A 53 -12.53 4.10 -8.28
C LYS A 53 -13.53 4.53 -9.36
N ASP A 54 -13.57 5.79 -9.65
CA ASP A 54 -14.51 6.42 -10.58
C ASP A 54 -13.84 6.92 -11.88
N LEU A 55 -12.58 6.57 -12.09
CA LEU A 55 -11.94 6.77 -13.38
C LEU A 55 -12.28 5.64 -14.33
N GLU A 56 -12.59 6.01 -15.57
CA GLU A 56 -12.68 5.10 -16.69
C GLU A 56 -11.33 4.46 -16.99
N ASP A 57 -11.34 3.29 -17.59
CA ASP A 57 -10.16 2.45 -17.82
C ASP A 57 -9.01 3.19 -18.50
N ARG A 58 -9.31 3.98 -19.53
CA ARG A 58 -8.30 4.76 -20.24
C ARG A 58 -7.64 5.81 -19.36
N ALA A 59 -8.42 6.54 -18.57
CA ALA A 59 -7.93 7.57 -17.68
C ALA A 59 -7.10 6.96 -16.53
N LEU A 60 -7.55 5.83 -15.98
CA LEU A 60 -6.80 5.10 -14.94
C LEU A 60 -5.46 4.57 -15.49
N TYR A 61 -5.45 4.03 -16.71
CA TYR A 61 -4.23 3.59 -17.38
C TYR A 61 -3.24 4.74 -17.56
N GLU A 62 -3.67 5.88 -18.12
CA GLU A 62 -2.79 7.04 -18.36
C GLU A 62 -2.24 7.63 -17.05
N LEU A 63 -3.06 7.72 -16.01
CA LEU A 63 -2.63 8.14 -14.68
C LEU A 63 -1.58 7.18 -14.10
N THR A 64 -1.85 5.88 -14.17
CA THR A 64 -0.92 4.85 -13.68
C THR A 64 0.41 4.91 -14.43
N ARG A 65 0.36 5.00 -15.75
CA ARG A 65 1.55 5.13 -16.61
C ARG A 65 2.35 6.40 -16.29
N ALA A 66 1.68 7.52 -16.01
CA ALA A 66 2.33 8.75 -15.57
C ALA A 66 3.04 8.56 -14.22
N ALA A 67 2.37 7.93 -13.24
CA ALA A 67 2.96 7.62 -11.93
C ALA A 67 4.18 6.71 -12.05
N VAL A 68 4.10 5.67 -12.88
CA VAL A 68 5.24 4.77 -13.17
C VAL A 68 6.43 5.54 -13.77
N ARG A 69 6.18 6.45 -14.72
CA ARG A 69 7.25 7.29 -15.26
C ARG A 69 7.88 8.20 -14.22
N MET A 70 7.08 8.82 -13.36
CA MET A 70 7.58 9.68 -12.28
C MET A 70 8.41 8.92 -11.24
N ALA A 71 8.07 7.65 -10.98
CA ALA A 71 8.77 6.80 -10.02
C ALA A 71 10.11 6.23 -10.55
N ARG A 72 10.44 6.42 -11.83
CA ARG A 72 11.72 5.94 -12.41
C ARG A 72 12.90 6.54 -11.66
N GLY A 73 13.88 5.70 -11.35
CA GLY A 73 15.07 6.12 -10.60
C GLY A 73 14.86 6.22 -9.08
N THR A 74 13.64 6.03 -8.58
CA THR A 74 13.35 5.93 -7.15
C THR A 74 13.21 4.46 -6.73
N HIS A 75 13.15 4.21 -5.41
CA HIS A 75 12.83 2.87 -4.88
C HIS A 75 11.32 2.60 -4.80
N CYS A 76 10.48 3.62 -5.03
CA CYS A 76 9.03 3.55 -4.87
C CYS A 76 8.38 2.56 -5.84
N ARG A 77 7.45 1.76 -5.33
CA ARG A 77 6.66 0.81 -6.11
C ARG A 77 5.26 1.38 -6.37
N ILE A 78 4.88 1.45 -7.64
CA ILE A 78 3.53 1.86 -8.06
C ILE A 78 2.65 0.64 -8.16
N LEU A 79 1.50 0.68 -7.49
CA LEU A 79 0.51 -0.38 -7.43
C LEU A 79 -0.85 0.16 -7.92
N VAL A 80 -1.72 -0.71 -8.42
CA VAL A 80 -3.07 -0.32 -8.83
C VAL A 80 -4.10 -1.07 -7.99
N ASN A 81 -5.16 -0.39 -7.59
CA ASN A 81 -6.23 -1.00 -6.83
C ASN A 81 -7.18 -1.80 -7.73
N GLY A 82 -7.29 -3.11 -7.52
CA GLY A 82 -8.28 -4.00 -8.13
C GLY A 82 -8.15 -4.29 -9.63
N ARG A 83 -7.28 -3.57 -10.36
CA ARG A 83 -7.15 -3.65 -11.81
C ARG A 83 -5.76 -4.14 -12.21
N ALA A 84 -5.57 -5.46 -12.12
CA ALA A 84 -4.30 -6.11 -12.46
C ALA A 84 -3.97 -5.99 -13.96
N ASP A 85 -4.97 -5.99 -14.82
CA ASP A 85 -4.89 -5.76 -16.26
C ASP A 85 -4.28 -4.38 -16.57
N ILE A 86 -4.83 -3.32 -15.96
CA ILE A 86 -4.29 -1.95 -16.11
C ILE A 86 -2.91 -1.82 -15.49
N ALA A 87 -2.68 -2.44 -14.34
CA ALA A 87 -1.37 -2.43 -13.69
C ALA A 87 -0.28 -3.03 -14.60
N LEU A 88 -0.55 -4.18 -15.22
CA LEU A 88 0.36 -4.81 -16.19
C LEU A 88 0.57 -3.94 -17.42
N ALA A 89 -0.51 -3.48 -18.04
CA ALA A 89 -0.44 -2.67 -19.27
C ALA A 89 0.31 -1.36 -19.06
N ALA A 90 0.19 -0.72 -17.89
CA ALA A 90 0.87 0.52 -17.55
C ALA A 90 2.33 0.33 -17.06
N GLY A 91 2.78 -0.91 -16.88
CA GLY A 91 4.10 -1.25 -16.33
C GLY A 91 4.23 -0.96 -14.84
N ALA A 92 3.14 -1.01 -14.08
CA ALA A 92 3.16 -0.89 -12.63
C ALA A 92 3.84 -2.11 -11.98
N HIS A 93 4.20 -1.98 -10.71
CA HIS A 93 4.96 -3.00 -9.99
C HIS A 93 4.06 -4.05 -9.32
N GLY A 94 2.73 -3.83 -9.30
CA GLY A 94 1.81 -4.75 -8.65
C GLY A 94 0.36 -4.28 -8.62
N VAL A 95 -0.46 -5.09 -7.99
CA VAL A 95 -1.88 -4.84 -7.76
C VAL A 95 -2.21 -4.99 -6.28
N HIS A 96 -3.14 -4.19 -5.79
CA HIS A 96 -3.75 -4.36 -4.48
C HIS A 96 -5.19 -4.84 -4.62
N LEU A 97 -5.52 -5.96 -4.00
CA LEU A 97 -6.84 -6.57 -4.04
C LEU A 97 -7.70 -6.09 -2.86
N PRO A 98 -8.80 -5.38 -3.10
CA PRO A 98 -9.75 -5.08 -2.04
C PRO A 98 -10.42 -6.36 -1.52
N SER A 99 -10.89 -6.35 -0.27
CA SER A 99 -11.53 -7.50 0.38
C SER A 99 -12.75 -8.06 -0.37
N THR A 100 -13.40 -7.23 -1.18
CA THR A 100 -14.56 -7.58 -2.02
C THR A 100 -14.20 -7.93 -3.47
N GLY A 101 -12.90 -7.88 -3.82
CA GLY A 101 -12.42 -8.15 -5.18
C GLY A 101 -12.07 -9.62 -5.41
N LEU A 102 -11.31 -9.85 -6.49
CA LEU A 102 -10.72 -11.15 -6.78
C LEU A 102 -9.80 -11.60 -5.63
N ARG A 103 -9.68 -12.91 -5.43
CA ARG A 103 -8.76 -13.45 -4.44
C ARG A 103 -7.36 -13.58 -5.03
N PHE A 104 -6.37 -13.60 -4.19
CA PHE A 104 -4.98 -13.80 -4.60
C PHE A 104 -4.82 -15.02 -5.53
N ARG A 105 -5.39 -16.16 -5.16
CA ARG A 105 -5.31 -17.41 -5.94
C ARG A 105 -5.94 -17.29 -7.33
N ASP A 106 -6.95 -16.43 -7.49
CA ASP A 106 -7.69 -16.31 -8.75
C ASP A 106 -6.87 -15.58 -9.83
N ILE A 107 -5.85 -14.80 -9.41
CA ILE A 107 -5.06 -13.98 -10.32
C ILE A 107 -3.58 -14.34 -10.35
N ARG A 108 -3.02 -14.96 -9.30
CA ARG A 108 -1.56 -15.19 -9.18
C ARG A 108 -0.98 -15.98 -10.34
N ALA A 109 -1.73 -16.94 -10.89
CA ALA A 109 -1.25 -17.85 -11.92
C ALA A 109 -0.90 -17.15 -13.27
N TRP A 110 -1.56 -16.03 -13.56
CA TRP A 110 -1.33 -15.29 -14.82
C TRP A 110 -0.52 -14.01 -14.65
N LEU A 111 -0.09 -13.69 -13.42
CA LEU A 111 0.77 -12.55 -13.15
C LEU A 111 2.26 -12.95 -13.19
N PRO A 112 3.16 -12.05 -13.59
CA PRO A 112 4.59 -12.28 -13.48
C PRO A 112 5.01 -12.63 -12.05
N ALA A 113 6.02 -13.49 -11.90
CA ALA A 113 6.46 -13.96 -10.58
C ALA A 113 6.91 -12.82 -9.65
N ASP A 114 7.43 -11.74 -10.22
CA ASP A 114 7.93 -10.57 -9.52
C ASP A 114 6.90 -9.43 -9.37
N PHE A 115 5.66 -9.67 -9.79
CA PHE A 115 4.57 -8.71 -9.69
C PHE A 115 3.94 -8.81 -8.31
N LEU A 116 3.96 -7.69 -7.57
CA LEU A 116 3.46 -7.64 -6.19
C LEU A 116 1.93 -7.76 -6.14
N VAL A 117 1.44 -8.60 -5.25
CA VAL A 117 0.00 -8.76 -5.01
C VAL A 117 -0.29 -8.61 -3.52
N GLY A 118 -0.83 -7.46 -3.15
CA GLY A 118 -1.28 -7.21 -1.79
C GLY A 118 -2.78 -7.38 -1.61
N VAL A 119 -3.23 -7.56 -0.37
CA VAL A 119 -4.64 -7.78 -0.04
C VAL A 119 -5.09 -6.94 1.15
N SER A 120 -6.33 -6.45 1.10
CA SER A 120 -7.00 -5.85 2.27
C SER A 120 -7.59 -6.93 3.16
N VAL A 121 -7.40 -6.79 4.49
CA VAL A 121 -7.96 -7.70 5.49
C VAL A 121 -8.48 -6.94 6.71
N HIS A 122 -9.43 -7.55 7.42
CA HIS A 122 -10.09 -6.96 8.60
C HIS A 122 -10.19 -7.94 9.78
N THR A 123 -9.88 -9.22 9.58
CA THR A 123 -10.00 -10.30 10.57
C THR A 123 -8.79 -11.20 10.60
N LEU A 124 -8.53 -11.88 11.72
CA LEU A 124 -7.47 -12.89 11.82
C LEU A 124 -7.65 -14.04 10.82
N ARG A 125 -8.90 -14.41 10.52
CA ARG A 125 -9.20 -15.44 9.51
C ARG A 125 -8.72 -15.04 8.12
N GLU A 126 -8.92 -13.77 7.76
CA GLU A 126 -8.43 -13.22 6.48
C GLU A 126 -6.91 -13.12 6.44
N ILE A 127 -6.27 -12.73 7.54
CA ILE A 127 -4.80 -12.72 7.66
C ILE A 127 -4.25 -14.13 7.42
N ASN A 128 -4.76 -15.14 8.14
CA ASN A 128 -4.32 -16.50 7.98
C ASN A 128 -4.53 -17.03 6.54
N ARG A 129 -5.60 -16.60 5.88
CA ARG A 129 -5.83 -16.94 4.47
C ARG A 129 -4.80 -16.25 3.58
N ALA A 130 -4.55 -14.95 3.73
CA ALA A 130 -3.56 -14.22 2.96
C ALA A 130 -2.16 -14.84 3.07
N CYS A 131 -1.75 -15.22 4.29
CA CYS A 131 -0.48 -15.89 4.55
C CYS A 131 -0.40 -17.26 3.85
N ARG A 132 -1.44 -18.09 3.94
CA ARG A 132 -1.47 -19.41 3.25
C ARG A 132 -1.42 -19.24 1.72
N GLU A 133 -2.09 -18.25 1.18
CA GLU A 133 -2.10 -17.94 -0.25
C GLU A 133 -0.80 -17.23 -0.70
N LYS A 134 0.10 -16.88 0.23
CA LYS A 134 1.38 -16.22 -0.02
C LYS A 134 1.23 -14.83 -0.67
N ALA A 135 0.25 -14.04 -0.21
CA ALA A 135 0.17 -12.63 -0.57
C ALA A 135 1.49 -11.93 -0.19
N ASP A 136 1.94 -10.99 -1.03
CA ASP A 136 3.22 -10.32 -0.82
C ASP A 136 3.17 -9.34 0.37
N TYR A 137 2.01 -8.74 0.62
CA TYR A 137 1.76 -7.87 1.78
C TYR A 137 0.27 -7.78 2.11
N ILE A 138 -0.01 -7.29 3.31
CA ILE A 138 -1.35 -7.13 3.87
C ILE A 138 -1.58 -5.67 4.23
N LEU A 139 -2.72 -5.08 3.81
CA LEU A 139 -3.25 -3.86 4.40
C LEU A 139 -4.33 -4.23 5.43
N LEU A 140 -4.03 -4.00 6.71
CA LEU A 140 -4.95 -4.23 7.82
C LEU A 140 -5.63 -2.92 8.22
N GLY A 141 -6.95 -2.83 8.16
CA GLY A 141 -7.64 -1.60 8.54
C GLY A 141 -9.12 -1.79 8.81
N HIS A 142 -9.73 -0.75 9.40
CA HIS A 142 -9.09 0.49 9.90
C HIS A 142 -8.65 0.32 11.36
N VAL A 143 -7.41 0.71 11.63
CA VAL A 143 -6.81 0.53 12.95
C VAL A 143 -7.32 1.59 13.94
N PHE A 144 -7.41 2.86 13.51
CA PHE A 144 -7.93 3.95 14.33
C PHE A 144 -9.21 4.54 13.73
N PRO A 145 -10.02 5.25 14.51
CA PRO A 145 -11.21 5.94 14.02
C PRO A 145 -10.87 6.88 12.85
N THR A 146 -11.69 6.88 11.82
CA THR A 146 -11.53 7.76 10.64
C THR A 146 -12.88 8.07 10.02
N GLU A 147 -13.05 9.32 9.58
CA GLU A 147 -14.28 9.81 8.93
C GLU A 147 -14.66 8.96 7.70
N SER A 148 -13.67 8.56 6.89
CA SER A 148 -13.89 7.77 5.67
C SER A 148 -14.44 6.36 5.93
N LYS A 149 -14.53 5.95 7.21
CA LYS A 149 -15.03 4.63 7.64
C LYS A 149 -16.18 4.74 8.64
N ARG A 150 -16.80 5.91 8.80
CA ARG A 150 -18.07 6.03 9.52
C ARG A 150 -19.09 5.04 8.94
N GLY A 151 -19.65 4.16 9.77
CA GLY A 151 -20.58 3.10 9.35
C GLY A 151 -19.99 1.73 9.03
N TYR A 152 -18.68 1.56 9.04
CA TYR A 152 -18.01 0.26 8.80
C TYR A 152 -17.67 -0.53 10.08
N GLY A 153 -18.28 -0.17 11.21
CA GLY A 153 -18.01 -0.79 12.50
C GLY A 153 -16.86 -0.12 13.28
N PRO A 154 -16.54 -0.64 14.48
CA PRO A 154 -15.50 -0.07 15.34
C PRO A 154 -14.10 -0.28 14.74
N SER A 155 -13.18 0.64 15.06
CA SER A 155 -11.77 0.50 14.73
C SER A 155 -11.13 -0.68 15.45
N LEU A 156 -10.15 -1.32 14.81
CA LEU A 156 -9.50 -2.53 15.32
C LEU A 156 -8.62 -2.29 16.55
N GLY A 157 -7.98 -1.12 16.63
CA GLY A 157 -7.07 -0.73 17.71
C GLY A 157 -5.72 -1.44 17.69
N LEU A 158 -4.78 -0.90 18.50
CA LEU A 158 -3.40 -1.41 18.60
C LEU A 158 -3.34 -2.86 19.15
N LYS A 159 -4.23 -3.23 20.07
CA LYS A 159 -4.27 -4.59 20.61
C LYS A 159 -4.54 -5.63 19.53
N PHE A 160 -5.47 -5.34 18.62
CA PHE A 160 -5.75 -6.22 17.50
C PHE A 160 -4.59 -6.20 16.49
N LEU A 161 -4.03 -5.01 16.17
CA LEU A 161 -2.88 -4.89 15.27
C LEU A 161 -1.70 -5.75 15.75
N ARG A 162 -1.35 -5.69 17.04
CA ARG A 162 -0.27 -6.52 17.63
C ARG A 162 -0.53 -8.02 17.43
N ARG A 163 -1.76 -8.47 17.70
CA ARG A 163 -2.16 -9.88 17.48
C ARG A 163 -2.09 -10.26 15.99
N ALA A 164 -2.49 -9.37 15.13
CA ALA A 164 -2.47 -9.55 13.68
C ALA A 164 -1.03 -9.70 13.15
N CYS A 165 -0.13 -8.80 13.57
CA CYS A 165 1.29 -8.87 13.19
C CYS A 165 1.97 -10.13 13.73
N ALA A 166 1.69 -10.54 14.96
CA ALA A 166 2.22 -11.78 15.54
C ALA A 166 1.73 -13.05 14.83
N ALA A 167 0.52 -13.03 14.24
CA ALA A 167 -0.05 -14.16 13.52
C ALA A 167 0.35 -14.19 12.02
N ALA A 168 0.83 -13.08 11.48
CA ALA A 168 1.15 -12.96 10.07
C ALA A 168 2.58 -13.37 9.76
N SER A 169 2.77 -14.23 8.75
CA SER A 169 4.07 -14.50 8.13
C SER A 169 4.34 -13.56 6.92
N THR A 170 3.44 -12.66 6.65
CA THR A 170 3.44 -11.70 5.53
C THR A 170 3.51 -10.28 6.10
N PRO A 171 4.28 -9.36 5.53
CA PRO A 171 4.35 -7.95 5.98
C PRO A 171 2.98 -7.30 6.12
N VAL A 172 2.70 -6.71 7.29
CA VAL A 172 1.44 -6.06 7.61
C VAL A 172 1.64 -4.55 7.64
N PHE A 173 0.87 -3.83 6.84
CA PHE A 173 0.75 -2.38 6.92
C PHE A 173 -0.53 -2.00 7.67
N ALA A 174 -0.43 -1.12 8.64
CA ALA A 174 -1.59 -0.57 9.32
C ALA A 174 -2.24 0.53 8.46
N LEU A 175 -3.57 0.52 8.36
CA LEU A 175 -4.35 1.47 7.58
C LEU A 175 -5.50 2.06 8.39
N GLY A 176 -5.77 3.33 8.20
CA GLY A 176 -6.96 4.03 8.69
C GLY A 176 -6.76 4.79 9.99
N GLY A 177 -7.03 6.10 9.94
CA GLY A 177 -6.94 7.03 11.06
C GLY A 177 -5.54 7.25 11.61
N ILE A 178 -4.50 6.88 10.85
CA ILE A 178 -3.11 7.04 11.27
C ILE A 178 -2.68 8.50 11.09
N ARG A 179 -2.08 9.03 12.15
CA ARG A 179 -1.44 10.34 12.19
C ARG A 179 0.04 10.17 12.52
N PRO A 180 0.90 11.16 12.26
CA PRO A 180 2.34 11.05 12.49
C PRO A 180 2.70 10.56 13.90
N GLU A 181 2.00 11.05 14.93
CA GLU A 181 2.24 10.73 16.33
C GLU A 181 1.93 9.27 16.69
N LEU A 182 1.20 8.55 15.83
CA LEU A 182 0.81 7.16 16.04
C LEU A 182 1.73 6.15 15.34
N ILE A 183 2.67 6.61 14.53
CA ILE A 183 3.52 5.73 13.70
C ILE A 183 4.36 4.82 14.59
N ASP A 184 5.01 5.35 15.61
CA ASP A 184 5.87 4.57 16.51
C ASP A 184 5.06 3.47 17.22
N SER A 185 3.87 3.80 17.74
CA SER A 185 2.98 2.81 18.37
C SER A 185 2.52 1.71 17.40
N VAL A 186 2.36 2.03 16.12
CA VAL A 186 2.03 1.06 15.07
C VAL A 186 3.20 0.12 14.80
N VAL A 187 4.42 0.66 14.72
CA VAL A 187 5.65 -0.11 14.49
C VAL A 187 5.96 -1.02 15.69
N GLU A 188 5.79 -0.54 16.91
CA GLU A 188 5.92 -1.33 18.14
C GLU A 188 4.96 -2.53 18.21
N CYS A 189 3.85 -2.49 17.46
CA CYS A 189 2.97 -3.63 17.28
C CYS A 189 3.51 -4.69 16.30
N GLY A 190 4.63 -4.43 15.63
CA GLY A 190 5.23 -5.33 14.63
C GLY A 190 4.75 -5.08 13.21
N ALA A 191 4.11 -3.95 12.93
CA ALA A 191 3.74 -3.58 11.56
C ALA A 191 4.98 -3.23 10.73
N ALA A 192 5.01 -3.66 9.47
CA ALA A 192 6.07 -3.32 8.52
C ALA A 192 6.06 -1.83 8.15
N GLY A 193 4.92 -1.17 8.31
CA GLY A 193 4.77 0.24 8.02
C GLY A 193 3.33 0.72 8.12
N VAL A 194 3.11 1.92 7.63
CA VAL A 194 1.83 2.63 7.69
C VAL A 194 1.31 2.93 6.28
N ALA A 195 -0.01 2.78 6.11
CA ALA A 195 -0.71 3.14 4.88
C ALA A 195 -1.76 4.23 5.16
N GLY A 196 -1.95 5.14 4.21
CA GLY A 196 -2.94 6.20 4.38
C GLY A 196 -3.25 6.97 3.11
N ILE A 197 -4.32 7.76 3.17
CA ILE A 197 -4.72 8.74 2.17
C ILE A 197 -4.32 10.13 2.69
N SER A 198 -5.05 10.66 3.67
CA SER A 198 -4.86 12.00 4.24
C SER A 198 -3.48 12.20 4.83
N LEU A 199 -2.89 11.16 5.43
CA LEU A 199 -1.51 11.17 5.95
C LEU A 199 -0.48 11.70 4.92
N PHE A 200 -0.76 11.54 3.62
CA PHE A 200 0.14 11.91 2.51
C PHE A 200 -0.40 13.05 1.66
N GLN A 201 -1.67 13.40 1.78
CA GLN A 201 -2.33 14.44 0.98
C GLN A 201 -2.40 15.79 1.69
N ASP A 202 -2.60 15.77 3.01
CA ASP A 202 -2.46 16.97 3.83
C ASP A 202 -0.97 17.35 3.94
N ASP A 203 -0.65 18.55 4.43
CA ASP A 203 0.75 18.98 4.55
C ASP A 203 1.60 17.97 5.30
N PHE A 204 2.23 17.10 4.53
CA PHE A 204 3.05 15.98 4.97
C PHE A 204 4.30 16.51 5.69
N ARG A 205 4.16 16.77 7.01
CA ARG A 205 5.17 17.46 7.81
C ARG A 205 6.07 16.57 8.64
N PHE A 206 5.93 15.24 8.55
CA PHE A 206 6.84 14.40 9.32
C PHE A 206 8.07 13.99 8.50
N GLN A 207 9.24 14.24 9.06
CA GLN A 207 10.47 13.61 8.65
C GLN A 207 10.57 12.30 9.44
N ILE A 208 10.69 11.18 8.73
CA ILE A 208 11.10 9.95 9.39
C ILE A 208 12.57 10.16 9.71
N SER A 209 12.86 10.42 10.98
CA SER A 209 14.25 10.38 11.44
C SER A 209 14.77 8.96 11.18
N ASP A 210 15.85 8.85 10.43
CA ASP A 210 16.68 7.65 10.40
C ASP A 210 17.22 7.45 11.82
N SER A 211 16.41 6.85 12.68
CA SER A 211 16.87 6.41 14.00
C SER A 211 17.90 5.32 13.75
N ARG A 212 19.14 5.68 13.99
CA ARG A 212 20.34 4.85 13.93
C ARG A 212 20.26 3.67 14.88
#